data_595991b14f2c1ba37553579ca2a0b661
#
_entry.id   595991b14f2c1ba37553579ca2a0b661
#
_cell.length_a   1.000
_cell.length_b   1.000
_cell.length_c   1.000
_cell.angle_alpha   90.00
_cell.angle_beta   90.00
_cell.angle_gamma   90.00
#
_symmetry.space_group_name_H-M   'P 1'
#
loop_
_entity.id
_entity.type
_entity.pdbx_description
1 polymer ?
#
loop_
_entity_poly.entity_id
_entity_poly.type
_entity_poly.pdbx_seq_one_letter_code
_entity_poly.pdbx_strand_id
1 'polypeptide(L)'
;MQELRQLTGLYTDELLFPAVKEAVDSGLLKPFRNAGTNGNLRYPIYEKYHILRQKTDDTELLADIRKLHPLMQKTDHLKNHPAVFQEHRSTLESLSRWLFRRDASPVAVSRKERSFEIFGAEKVLDDSRVRNLLNRLQISADTLCFYDTPAYCFHDYIPKRSDQMCLLICENKDIWFDLRKMLSEYGRSTLWNAVLDGVIYGEGNRICEEGALTEYTRFLGVSGVRYLYWGDIDREGLNIAVRLFRNNPELRIEPFREAYMQMLERAKQFRKVFSDDSRERMEDYASFLNAFEEDERDLLREAMQQNLHIPQEIISFALLLDEMR
;
A
#
# COMPACT_ATOMS: atom_id res chain seq x y z
N MET A 1 -16.45 41.84 -10.87
CA MET A 1 -16.47 42.97 -9.89
C MET A 1 -16.39 42.51 -8.44
N GLN A 2 -17.27 41.64 -7.94
CA GLN A 2 -17.19 41.14 -6.55
C GLN A 2 -15.84 40.46 -6.24
N GLU A 3 -15.34 39.61 -7.14
CA GLU A 3 -14.04 38.95 -6.98
C GLU A 3 -12.87 39.95 -6.94
N LEU A 4 -12.87 40.98 -7.79
CA LEU A 4 -11.82 42.01 -7.76
C LEU A 4 -11.82 42.77 -6.44
N ARG A 5 -12.99 43.09 -5.88
CA ARG A 5 -13.11 43.75 -4.57
C ARG A 5 -12.60 42.85 -3.44
N GLN A 6 -12.92 41.57 -3.48
CA GLN A 6 -12.42 40.59 -2.52
C GLN A 6 -10.90 40.42 -2.60
N LEU A 7 -10.34 40.32 -3.79
CA LEU A 7 -8.89 40.13 -4.02
C LEU A 7 -8.07 41.34 -3.65
N THR A 8 -8.59 42.56 -3.89
CA THR A 8 -7.86 43.80 -3.63
C THR A 8 -8.13 44.42 -2.26
N GLY A 9 -9.21 43.99 -1.57
CA GLY A 9 -9.70 44.62 -0.36
C GLY A 9 -10.28 46.05 -0.58
N LEU A 10 -10.47 46.49 -1.84
CA LEU A 10 -10.96 47.80 -2.22
C LEU A 10 -12.44 47.74 -2.56
N TYR A 11 -13.30 48.18 -1.65
CA TYR A 11 -14.74 47.96 -1.75
C TYR A 11 -15.51 49.11 -2.44
N THR A 12 -14.92 50.31 -2.54
CA THR A 12 -15.55 51.46 -3.22
C THR A 12 -15.00 51.64 -4.62
N ASP A 13 -15.85 52.13 -5.55
CA ASP A 13 -15.43 52.37 -6.93
C ASP A 13 -14.33 53.44 -7.03
N GLU A 14 -14.33 54.40 -6.13
CA GLU A 14 -13.34 55.47 -6.05
C GLU A 14 -11.94 54.94 -5.77
N LEU A 15 -11.80 53.93 -4.88
CA LEU A 15 -10.53 53.28 -4.56
C LEU A 15 -10.13 52.22 -5.56
N LEU A 16 -11.11 51.51 -6.12
CA LEU A 16 -10.87 50.42 -7.04
C LEU A 16 -10.49 50.86 -8.46
N PHE A 17 -11.08 52.00 -8.92
CA PHE A 17 -10.87 52.51 -10.26
C PHE A 17 -9.39 52.82 -10.59
N PRO A 18 -8.64 53.54 -9.75
CA PRO A 18 -7.23 53.79 -10.00
C PRO A 18 -6.40 52.50 -10.13
N ALA A 19 -6.62 51.53 -9.24
CA ALA A 19 -5.91 50.25 -9.26
C ALA A 19 -6.23 49.44 -10.51
N VAL A 20 -7.51 49.38 -10.92
CA VAL A 20 -7.91 48.68 -12.14
C VAL A 20 -7.36 49.40 -13.37
N LYS A 21 -7.37 50.75 -13.38
CA LYS A 21 -6.80 51.53 -14.48
C LYS A 21 -5.31 51.28 -14.64
N GLU A 22 -4.56 51.32 -13.54
CA GLU A 22 -3.12 50.97 -13.54
C GLU A 22 -2.86 49.58 -14.04
N ALA A 23 -3.68 48.57 -13.63
CA ALA A 23 -3.57 47.19 -14.12
C ALA A 23 -3.91 47.07 -15.61
N VAL A 24 -4.79 47.91 -16.17
CA VAL A 24 -5.08 47.94 -17.61
C VAL A 24 -3.95 48.64 -18.36
N ASP A 25 -3.48 49.79 -17.85
CA ASP A 25 -2.42 50.59 -18.46
C ASP A 25 -1.08 49.83 -18.46
N SER A 26 -0.82 49.02 -17.45
CA SER A 26 0.34 48.11 -17.34
C SER A 26 0.18 46.80 -18.16
N GLY A 27 -0.97 46.60 -18.80
CA GLY A 27 -1.24 45.38 -19.60
C GLY A 27 -1.46 44.11 -18.80
N LEU A 28 -1.73 44.20 -17.50
CA LEU A 28 -2.11 43.06 -16.66
C LEU A 28 -3.57 42.64 -16.86
N LEU A 29 -4.44 43.64 -17.12
CA LEU A 29 -5.86 43.43 -17.33
C LEU A 29 -6.28 43.97 -18.72
N LYS A 30 -7.16 43.24 -19.39
CA LYS A 30 -7.82 43.70 -20.62
C LYS A 30 -9.34 43.71 -20.39
N PRO A 31 -10.00 44.87 -20.58
CA PRO A 31 -11.43 44.97 -20.34
C PRO A 31 -12.20 44.11 -21.35
N PHE A 32 -13.23 43.41 -20.87
CA PHE A 32 -14.17 42.67 -21.71
C PHE A 32 -15.31 43.62 -22.07
N ARG A 33 -15.16 44.37 -23.18
CA ARG A 33 -16.02 45.51 -23.54
C ARG A 33 -17.51 45.17 -23.69
N ASN A 34 -17.84 43.90 -23.96
CA ASN A 34 -19.24 43.47 -24.10
C ASN A 34 -19.93 43.12 -22.76
N ALA A 35 -19.21 43.20 -21.66
CA ALA A 35 -19.79 42.87 -20.34
C ALA A 35 -20.46 44.05 -19.64
N GLY A 36 -20.43 45.23 -20.22
CA GLY A 36 -20.96 46.42 -19.54
C GLY A 36 -20.00 47.00 -18.49
N THR A 37 -20.46 48.09 -17.82
CA THR A 37 -19.72 48.75 -16.78
C THR A 37 -20.59 48.86 -15.49
N ASN A 38 -19.95 49.22 -14.38
CA ASN A 38 -20.61 49.44 -13.08
C ASN A 38 -21.65 50.58 -13.05
N GLY A 39 -21.89 51.26 -14.17
CA GLY A 39 -22.83 52.36 -14.29
C GLY A 39 -22.34 53.68 -13.66
N ASN A 40 -21.16 53.71 -13.05
CA ASN A 40 -20.58 54.90 -12.41
C ASN A 40 -19.85 55.76 -13.47
N LEU A 41 -20.39 56.90 -13.82
CA LEU A 41 -19.82 57.82 -14.84
C LEU A 41 -18.49 58.46 -14.40
N ARG A 42 -18.27 58.61 -13.08
CA ARG A 42 -17.06 59.22 -12.54
C ARG A 42 -15.90 58.23 -12.44
N TYR A 43 -16.24 56.93 -12.13
CA TYR A 43 -15.29 55.84 -11.95
C TYR A 43 -15.75 54.63 -12.74
N PRO A 44 -15.71 54.64 -14.07
CA PRO A 44 -16.23 53.55 -14.93
C PRO A 44 -15.31 52.33 -14.88
N ILE A 45 -15.82 51.22 -14.36
CA ILE A 45 -15.11 49.96 -14.28
C ILE A 45 -15.94 48.91 -15.03
N TYR A 46 -15.30 48.15 -15.96
CA TYR A 46 -15.98 47.05 -16.66
C TYR A 46 -16.32 45.93 -15.67
N GLU A 47 -17.42 45.23 -15.92
CA GLU A 47 -17.84 44.12 -15.06
C GLU A 47 -16.93 42.91 -15.13
N LYS A 48 -16.23 42.74 -16.27
CA LYS A 48 -15.31 41.64 -16.53
C LYS A 48 -14.03 42.10 -17.19
N TYR A 49 -12.91 41.41 -16.80
CA TYR A 49 -11.60 41.61 -17.38
C TYR A 49 -10.97 40.26 -17.71
N HIS A 50 -10.17 40.23 -18.77
CA HIS A 50 -9.22 39.14 -18.99
C HIS A 50 -7.92 39.46 -18.26
N ILE A 51 -7.42 38.54 -17.47
CA ILE A 51 -6.08 38.64 -16.89
C ILE A 51 -5.09 38.28 -17.99
N LEU A 52 -4.29 39.23 -18.43
CA LEU A 52 -3.24 39.01 -19.41
C LEU A 52 -2.01 38.51 -18.62
N ARG A 53 -1.73 37.21 -18.73
CA ARG A 53 -0.45 36.70 -18.24
C ARG A 53 0.64 37.37 -19.07
N GLN A 54 1.58 38.06 -18.41
CA GLN A 54 2.81 38.50 -19.07
C GLN A 54 3.47 37.24 -19.67
N LYS A 55 3.81 37.26 -20.95
CA LYS A 55 4.64 36.22 -21.55
C LYS A 55 5.99 36.33 -20.84
N THR A 56 6.28 35.41 -19.94
CA THR A 56 7.64 35.19 -19.47
C THR A 56 8.50 34.81 -20.67
N ASP A 57 9.68 35.38 -20.76
CA ASP A 57 10.65 34.93 -21.76
C ASP A 57 11.20 33.55 -21.30
N ASP A 58 10.54 32.51 -21.74
CA ASP A 58 10.89 31.13 -21.38
C ASP A 58 11.99 30.55 -22.30
N THR A 59 12.66 31.39 -23.12
CA THR A 59 13.65 30.95 -24.14
C THR A 59 14.78 30.14 -23.53
N GLU A 60 15.34 30.58 -22.39
CA GLU A 60 16.39 29.83 -21.66
C GLU A 60 15.87 28.54 -21.08
N LEU A 61 14.69 28.57 -20.45
CA LEU A 61 14.06 27.35 -19.89
C LEU A 61 13.80 26.31 -20.97
N LEU A 62 13.29 26.72 -22.12
CA LEU A 62 13.05 25.83 -23.26
C LEU A 62 14.36 25.27 -23.82
N ALA A 63 15.45 26.06 -23.82
CA ALA A 63 16.76 25.57 -24.25
C ALA A 63 17.29 24.50 -23.26
N ASP A 64 17.10 24.67 -21.96
CA ASP A 64 17.50 23.69 -20.95
C ASP A 64 16.64 22.42 -21.00
N ILE A 65 15.33 22.57 -21.20
CA ILE A 65 14.41 21.42 -21.39
C ILE A 65 14.85 20.57 -22.59
N ARG A 66 15.32 21.18 -23.69
CA ARG A 66 15.81 20.44 -24.88
C ARG A 66 17.07 19.63 -24.62
N LYS A 67 17.84 19.95 -23.58
CA LYS A 67 19.03 19.19 -23.16
C LYS A 67 18.72 17.95 -22.32
N LEU A 68 17.47 17.85 -21.81
CA LEU A 68 17.05 16.68 -21.05
C LEU A 68 17.01 15.42 -21.92
N HIS A 69 17.12 14.26 -21.23
CA HIS A 69 17.07 12.97 -21.92
C HIS A 69 15.78 12.82 -22.78
N PRO A 70 15.84 12.22 -23.99
CA PRO A 70 14.71 12.13 -24.90
C PRO A 70 13.46 11.48 -24.31
N LEU A 71 13.59 10.51 -23.39
CA LEU A 71 12.46 9.90 -22.68
C LEU A 71 11.62 10.92 -21.90
N MET A 72 12.22 12.00 -21.40
CA MET A 72 11.55 13.06 -20.65
C MET A 72 10.85 14.08 -21.55
N GLN A 73 11.07 14.00 -22.85
CA GLN A 73 10.51 14.92 -23.84
C GLN A 73 9.36 14.31 -24.64
N LYS A 74 9.02 13.04 -24.41
CA LYS A 74 7.97 12.32 -25.16
C LYS A 74 6.60 13.00 -25.14
N THR A 75 6.25 13.65 -24.02
CA THR A 75 4.91 14.21 -23.80
C THR A 75 4.79 15.69 -24.08
N ASP A 76 5.84 16.38 -24.48
CA ASP A 76 5.90 17.86 -24.59
C ASP A 76 5.42 18.61 -23.33
N HIS A 77 5.17 17.89 -22.23
CA HIS A 77 4.61 18.48 -21.00
C HIS A 77 5.48 19.63 -20.47
N LEU A 78 6.80 19.43 -20.38
CA LEU A 78 7.71 20.46 -19.89
C LEU A 78 7.81 21.67 -20.84
N LYS A 79 7.73 21.44 -22.16
CA LYS A 79 7.74 22.51 -23.16
C LYS A 79 6.48 23.38 -23.07
N ASN A 80 5.33 22.74 -22.82
CA ASN A 80 4.05 23.44 -22.66
C ASN A 80 3.91 24.11 -21.30
N HIS A 81 4.68 23.68 -20.30
CA HIS A 81 4.66 24.16 -18.92
C HIS A 81 6.08 24.42 -18.38
N PRO A 82 6.83 25.41 -18.89
CA PRO A 82 8.22 25.64 -18.49
C PRO A 82 8.40 25.93 -17.00
N ALA A 83 7.40 26.51 -16.35
CA ALA A 83 7.40 26.75 -14.91
C ALA A 83 7.53 25.45 -14.09
N VAL A 84 6.99 24.33 -14.57
CA VAL A 84 7.15 23.01 -13.93
C VAL A 84 8.61 22.54 -13.98
N PHE A 85 9.29 22.80 -15.09
CA PHE A 85 10.72 22.52 -15.18
C PHE A 85 11.51 23.35 -14.15
N GLN A 86 11.20 24.63 -14.01
CA GLN A 86 11.87 25.50 -13.05
C GLN A 86 11.65 25.03 -11.60
N GLU A 87 10.43 24.65 -11.25
CA GLU A 87 10.07 24.14 -9.93
C GLU A 87 10.83 22.84 -9.57
N HIS A 88 10.98 21.96 -10.57
CA HIS A 88 11.58 20.63 -10.38
C HIS A 88 12.96 20.49 -11.04
N ARG A 89 13.66 21.59 -11.32
CA ARG A 89 14.89 21.61 -12.12
C ARG A 89 15.92 20.60 -11.64
N SER A 90 16.30 20.64 -10.34
CA SER A 90 17.32 19.74 -9.78
C SER A 90 16.95 18.27 -9.92
N THR A 91 15.68 17.94 -9.67
CA THR A 91 15.15 16.58 -9.81
C THR A 91 15.21 16.11 -11.27
N LEU A 92 14.76 16.95 -12.20
CA LEU A 92 14.74 16.64 -13.64
C LEU A 92 16.15 16.51 -14.21
N GLU A 93 17.07 17.37 -13.82
CA GLU A 93 18.46 17.31 -14.26
C GLU A 93 19.19 16.05 -13.72
N SER A 94 18.94 15.68 -12.44
CA SER A 94 19.48 14.47 -11.85
C SER A 94 18.95 13.23 -12.55
N LEU A 95 17.66 13.17 -12.77
CA LEU A 95 17.00 12.09 -13.51
C LEU A 95 17.54 11.98 -14.94
N SER A 96 17.65 13.10 -15.65
CA SER A 96 18.20 13.14 -17.02
C SER A 96 19.63 12.62 -17.07
N ARG A 97 20.45 13.04 -16.12
CA ARG A 97 21.86 12.60 -16.01
C ARG A 97 21.96 11.10 -15.77
N TRP A 98 21.12 10.55 -14.90
CA TRP A 98 21.08 9.12 -14.65
C TRP A 98 20.60 8.35 -15.90
N LEU A 99 19.54 8.80 -16.57
CA LEU A 99 19.04 8.19 -17.81
C LEU A 99 20.08 8.13 -18.93
N PHE A 100 20.96 9.13 -19.04
CA PHE A 100 22.07 9.11 -20.00
C PHE A 100 23.21 8.17 -19.61
N ARG A 101 23.41 7.91 -18.31
CA ARG A 101 24.54 7.10 -17.80
C ARG A 101 24.17 5.64 -17.53
N ARG A 102 22.89 5.35 -17.38
CA ARG A 102 22.46 4.00 -17.04
C ARG A 102 22.86 2.99 -18.12
N ASP A 103 23.12 1.77 -17.69
CA ASP A 103 23.32 0.63 -18.58
C ASP A 103 22.07 0.37 -19.44
N ALA A 104 22.24 -0.32 -20.56
CA ALA A 104 21.13 -0.68 -21.47
C ALA A 104 20.10 -1.59 -20.75
N SER A 105 20.55 -2.40 -19.79
CA SER A 105 19.70 -3.29 -18.96
C SER A 105 20.11 -3.16 -17.50
N PRO A 106 19.72 -2.07 -16.81
CA PRO A 106 20.06 -1.88 -15.41
C PRO A 106 19.38 -2.95 -14.54
N VAL A 107 20.08 -3.37 -13.48
CA VAL A 107 19.51 -4.29 -12.49
C VAL A 107 18.33 -3.63 -11.80
N ALA A 108 17.23 -4.37 -11.64
CA ALA A 108 16.10 -3.91 -10.85
C ALA A 108 16.49 -3.87 -9.37
N VAL A 109 16.25 -2.73 -8.72
CA VAL A 109 16.52 -2.48 -7.30
C VAL A 109 15.28 -1.97 -6.60
N SER A 110 15.29 -1.86 -5.28
CA SER A 110 14.16 -1.26 -4.58
C SER A 110 13.97 0.23 -4.95
N ARG A 111 12.74 0.75 -4.79
CA ARG A 111 12.43 2.16 -5.06
C ARG A 111 13.35 3.12 -4.30
N LYS A 112 13.67 2.81 -3.06
CA LYS A 112 14.56 3.64 -2.21
C LYS A 112 16.00 3.64 -2.70
N GLU A 113 16.52 2.48 -3.10
CA GLU A 113 17.87 2.37 -3.68
C GLU A 113 17.93 3.16 -5.00
N ARG A 114 16.95 3.00 -5.87
CA ARG A 114 16.88 3.75 -7.13
C ARG A 114 16.75 5.25 -6.89
N SER A 115 15.94 5.65 -5.89
CA SER A 115 15.82 7.05 -5.49
C SER A 115 17.17 7.62 -5.05
N PHE A 116 17.90 6.88 -4.22
CA PHE A 116 19.22 7.30 -3.75
C PHE A 116 20.24 7.39 -4.88
N GLU A 117 20.26 6.40 -5.77
CA GLU A 117 21.17 6.37 -6.93
C GLU A 117 20.96 7.57 -7.87
N ILE A 118 19.70 7.96 -8.10
CA ILE A 118 19.38 9.07 -9.00
C ILE A 118 19.57 10.43 -8.33
N PHE A 119 19.13 10.57 -7.07
CA PHE A 119 18.93 11.86 -6.42
C PHE A 119 19.83 12.08 -5.19
N GLY A 120 20.55 11.06 -4.71
CA GLY A 120 21.30 11.10 -3.47
C GLY A 120 20.42 11.11 -2.20
N ALA A 121 19.12 10.78 -2.35
CA ALA A 121 18.17 10.71 -1.24
C ALA A 121 17.14 9.59 -1.49
N GLU A 122 16.87 8.78 -0.46
CA GLU A 122 16.09 7.54 -0.59
C GLU A 122 14.58 7.75 -0.76
N LYS A 123 14.04 8.93 -0.46
CA LYS A 123 12.58 9.18 -0.42
C LYS A 123 12.06 10.07 -1.55
N VAL A 124 12.89 10.48 -2.50
CA VAL A 124 12.45 11.41 -3.56
C VAL A 124 11.39 10.75 -4.47
N LEU A 125 11.54 9.46 -4.78
CA LEU A 125 10.54 8.71 -5.55
C LEU A 125 9.24 8.41 -4.76
N ASP A 126 9.25 8.61 -3.43
CA ASP A 126 8.06 8.50 -2.59
C ASP A 126 7.25 9.81 -2.53
N ASP A 127 7.85 10.96 -2.90
CA ASP A 127 7.15 12.24 -2.92
C ASP A 127 6.05 12.23 -4.00
N SER A 128 4.82 12.55 -3.57
CA SER A 128 3.64 12.57 -4.45
C SER A 128 3.78 13.54 -5.61
N ARG A 129 4.47 14.68 -5.42
CA ARG A 129 4.72 15.68 -6.47
C ARG A 129 5.66 15.10 -7.53
N VAL A 130 6.72 14.40 -7.11
CA VAL A 130 7.66 13.74 -8.03
C VAL A 130 6.95 12.59 -8.77
N ARG A 131 6.16 11.76 -8.09
CA ARG A 131 5.36 10.71 -8.74
C ARG A 131 4.40 11.26 -9.80
N ASN A 132 3.70 12.34 -9.47
CA ASN A 132 2.79 13.01 -10.42
C ASN A 132 3.55 13.58 -11.62
N LEU A 133 4.74 14.15 -11.40
CA LEU A 133 5.61 14.64 -12.48
C LEU A 133 6.05 13.49 -13.39
N LEU A 134 6.55 12.38 -12.82
CA LEU A 134 6.96 11.20 -13.59
C LEU A 134 5.81 10.63 -14.43
N ASN A 135 4.60 10.54 -13.84
CA ASN A 135 3.40 10.10 -14.57
C ASN A 135 3.08 11.00 -15.77
N ARG A 136 3.18 12.33 -15.60
CA ARG A 136 2.98 13.29 -16.72
C ARG A 136 4.04 13.15 -17.81
N LEU A 137 5.25 12.75 -17.43
CA LEU A 137 6.35 12.47 -18.34
C LEU A 137 6.31 11.06 -18.93
N GLN A 138 5.36 10.23 -18.52
CA GLN A 138 5.23 8.81 -18.88
C GLN A 138 6.50 8.00 -18.53
N ILE A 139 7.11 8.31 -17.40
CA ILE A 139 8.26 7.57 -16.85
C ILE A 139 7.73 6.64 -15.76
N SER A 140 7.69 5.34 -16.08
CA SER A 140 7.20 4.28 -15.18
C SER A 140 8.30 3.71 -14.29
N ALA A 141 7.89 2.87 -13.31
CA ALA A 141 8.81 2.06 -12.51
C ALA A 141 9.68 1.15 -13.39
N ASP A 142 9.12 0.56 -14.43
CA ASP A 142 9.87 -0.26 -15.39
C ASP A 142 10.93 0.56 -16.13
N THR A 143 10.61 1.81 -16.52
CA THR A 143 11.57 2.71 -17.13
C THR A 143 12.75 3.00 -16.21
N LEU A 144 12.48 3.12 -14.92
CA LEU A 144 13.49 3.38 -13.90
C LEU A 144 14.09 2.09 -13.30
N CYS A 145 13.59 0.92 -13.71
CA CYS A 145 14.05 -0.39 -13.24
C CYS A 145 14.06 -0.50 -11.70
N PHE A 146 12.92 -0.21 -11.06
CA PHE A 146 12.76 -0.45 -9.64
C PHE A 146 11.48 -1.22 -9.32
N TYR A 147 11.49 -1.87 -8.16
CA TYR A 147 10.33 -2.53 -7.58
C TYR A 147 10.00 -1.93 -6.21
N ASP A 148 8.75 -2.06 -5.81
CA ASP A 148 8.33 -1.74 -4.46
C ASP A 148 8.59 -2.94 -3.55
N THR A 149 9.30 -2.69 -2.45
CA THR A 149 9.38 -3.68 -1.40
C THR A 149 8.03 -3.80 -0.71
N PRO A 150 7.56 -5.02 -0.39
CA PRO A 150 6.33 -5.20 0.36
C PRO A 150 6.33 -4.35 1.63
N ALA A 151 5.18 -3.81 2.00
CA ALA A 151 5.01 -3.03 3.23
C ALA A 151 5.36 -3.88 4.46
N TYR A 152 5.13 -5.19 4.35
CA TYR A 152 5.39 -6.16 5.39
C TYR A 152 6.15 -7.38 4.85
N CYS A 153 7.22 -7.79 5.57
CA CYS A 153 7.96 -9.02 5.33
C CYS A 153 7.62 -10.03 6.44
N PHE A 154 7.15 -11.20 6.06
CA PHE A 154 6.81 -12.27 7.01
C PHE A 154 8.06 -12.94 7.56
N HIS A 155 8.00 -13.32 8.84
CA HIS A 155 8.96 -14.26 9.40
C HIS A 155 8.56 -15.67 8.96
N ASP A 156 9.33 -16.24 8.09
CA ASP A 156 9.09 -17.59 7.56
C ASP A 156 10.26 -18.54 7.81
N TYR A 157 9.97 -19.81 7.69
CA TYR A 157 10.98 -20.86 7.55
C TYR A 157 10.51 -21.88 6.54
N ILE A 158 11.22 -21.95 5.41
CA ILE A 158 10.96 -22.88 4.30
C ILE A 158 12.24 -23.64 4.01
N PRO A 159 12.38 -24.87 4.52
CA PRO A 159 13.59 -25.68 4.34
C PRO A 159 13.93 -25.92 2.88
N LYS A 160 12.91 -26.19 2.07
CA LYS A 160 13.05 -26.49 0.64
C LYS A 160 11.84 -25.97 -0.11
N ARG A 161 12.08 -25.24 -1.19
CA ARG A 161 11.01 -24.81 -2.10
C ARG A 161 10.70 -25.93 -3.09
N SER A 162 9.42 -26.19 -3.28
CA SER A 162 8.85 -27.05 -4.31
C SER A 162 7.88 -26.23 -5.16
N ASP A 163 7.51 -26.75 -6.32
CA ASP A 163 6.65 -26.04 -7.26
C ASP A 163 5.20 -25.88 -6.74
N GLN A 164 4.74 -26.86 -5.95
CA GLN A 164 3.49 -26.83 -5.19
C GLN A 164 3.84 -26.92 -3.72
N MET A 165 3.39 -25.96 -2.91
CA MET A 165 3.77 -25.87 -1.50
C MET A 165 2.56 -25.85 -0.59
N CYS A 166 2.71 -26.40 0.61
CA CYS A 166 1.79 -26.25 1.72
C CYS A 166 2.49 -25.47 2.86
N LEU A 167 2.05 -24.26 3.14
CA LEU A 167 2.61 -23.40 4.17
C LEU A 167 1.62 -23.21 5.31
N LEU A 168 2.09 -23.34 6.54
CA LEU A 168 1.26 -23.12 7.73
C LEU A 168 1.52 -21.71 8.28
N ILE A 169 0.47 -20.91 8.34
CA ILE A 169 0.47 -19.59 8.99
C ILE A 169 0.04 -19.78 10.45
N CYS A 170 0.93 -19.45 11.38
CA CYS A 170 0.67 -19.47 12.82
C CYS A 170 0.47 -18.06 13.31
N GLU A 171 -0.59 -17.81 14.06
CA GLU A 171 -0.84 -16.52 14.71
C GLU A 171 0.16 -16.27 15.83
N ASN A 172 0.41 -17.29 16.67
CA ASN A 172 1.27 -17.21 17.83
C ASN A 172 2.73 -17.48 17.48
N LYS A 173 3.62 -16.67 18.07
CA LYS A 173 5.07 -16.74 17.85
C LYS A 173 5.69 -18.03 18.39
N ASP A 174 5.24 -18.49 19.56
CA ASP A 174 5.84 -19.65 20.21
C ASP A 174 5.51 -20.92 19.45
N ILE A 175 4.28 -21.09 18.99
CA ILE A 175 3.86 -22.20 18.12
C ILE A 175 4.62 -22.17 16.79
N TRP A 176 4.77 -20.98 16.17
CA TRP A 176 5.58 -20.84 14.97
C TRP A 176 7.03 -21.30 15.20
N PHE A 177 7.62 -20.88 16.34
CA PHE A 177 8.99 -21.24 16.67
C PHE A 177 9.15 -22.74 16.90
N ASP A 178 8.20 -23.37 17.58
CA ASP A 178 8.15 -24.81 17.82
C ASP A 178 8.08 -25.60 16.52
N LEU A 179 7.19 -25.21 15.59
CA LEU A 179 7.07 -25.83 14.27
C LEU A 179 8.32 -25.61 13.42
N ARG A 180 8.90 -24.40 13.45
CA ARG A 180 10.17 -24.13 12.81
C ARG A 180 11.26 -25.09 13.33
N LYS A 181 11.31 -25.28 14.63
CA LYS A 181 12.26 -26.21 15.27
C LYS A 181 12.05 -27.65 14.83
N MET A 182 10.79 -28.09 14.72
CA MET A 182 10.44 -29.41 14.18
C MET A 182 10.94 -29.60 12.77
N LEU A 183 10.74 -28.63 11.89
CA LEU A 183 11.20 -28.67 10.51
C LEU A 183 12.75 -28.62 10.40
N SER A 184 13.41 -27.77 11.22
CA SER A 184 14.85 -27.50 11.07
C SER A 184 15.73 -28.50 11.81
N GLU A 185 15.37 -28.86 13.04
CA GLU A 185 16.23 -29.67 13.93
C GLU A 185 15.83 -31.16 13.92
N TYR A 186 14.53 -31.45 13.78
CA TYR A 186 14.03 -32.82 13.80
C TYR A 186 13.77 -33.38 12.41
N GLY A 187 13.76 -32.53 11.37
CA GLY A 187 13.51 -32.95 9.99
C GLY A 187 12.10 -33.49 9.78
N ARG A 188 11.16 -33.15 10.64
CA ARG A 188 9.77 -33.63 10.63
C ARG A 188 8.90 -32.59 9.94
N SER A 189 8.13 -33.00 8.94
CA SER A 189 7.31 -32.11 8.11
C SER A 189 5.84 -32.51 8.05
N THR A 190 5.46 -33.65 8.57
CA THR A 190 4.08 -34.11 8.56
C THR A 190 3.44 -33.89 9.93
N LEU A 191 2.49 -32.97 10.00
CA LEU A 191 1.71 -32.72 11.20
C LEU A 191 0.27 -33.16 10.96
N TRP A 192 -0.20 -34.15 11.76
CA TRP A 192 -1.47 -34.86 11.53
C TRP A 192 -1.59 -35.33 10.07
N ASN A 193 -2.52 -34.76 9.30
CA ASN A 193 -2.75 -35.14 7.90
C ASN A 193 -2.11 -34.18 6.88
N ALA A 194 -1.38 -33.17 7.32
CA ALA A 194 -0.75 -32.19 6.47
C ALA A 194 0.76 -32.36 6.37
N VAL A 195 1.27 -32.41 5.15
CA VAL A 195 2.71 -32.28 4.88
C VAL A 195 3.01 -30.80 4.69
N LEU A 196 3.85 -30.26 5.56
CA LEU A 196 4.21 -28.83 5.57
C LEU A 196 5.56 -28.62 4.88
N ASP A 197 5.59 -27.75 3.88
CA ASP A 197 6.83 -27.29 3.24
C ASP A 197 7.48 -26.13 4.00
N GLY A 198 6.73 -25.48 4.88
CA GLY A 198 7.24 -24.39 5.70
C GLY A 198 6.18 -23.80 6.63
N VAL A 199 6.65 -22.86 7.46
CA VAL A 199 5.82 -22.13 8.44
C VAL A 199 6.05 -20.64 8.34
N ILE A 200 4.98 -19.87 8.55
CA ILE A 200 4.94 -18.41 8.53
C ILE A 200 4.41 -17.92 9.87
N TYR A 201 5.07 -16.94 10.47
CA TYR A 201 4.53 -16.21 11.61
C TYR A 201 3.63 -15.08 11.14
N GLY A 202 2.35 -15.18 11.46
CA GLY A 202 1.32 -14.22 11.01
C GLY A 202 1.33 -12.90 11.77
N GLU A 203 1.89 -12.89 12.98
CA GLU A 203 1.99 -11.70 13.83
C GLU A 203 0.63 -10.99 14.04
N GLY A 204 -0.39 -11.77 14.35
CA GLY A 204 -1.75 -11.29 14.59
C GLY A 204 -2.33 -10.59 13.36
N ASN A 205 -2.83 -9.38 13.53
CA ASN A 205 -3.47 -8.60 12.45
C ASN A 205 -2.57 -8.26 11.26
N ARG A 206 -1.24 -8.36 11.38
CA ARG A 206 -0.32 -8.03 10.27
C ARG A 206 -0.45 -8.94 9.07
N ILE A 207 -0.80 -10.21 9.29
CA ILE A 207 -1.02 -11.14 8.17
C ILE A 207 -2.21 -10.72 7.29
N CYS A 208 -3.13 -9.90 7.81
CA CYS A 208 -4.31 -9.42 7.11
C CYS A 208 -4.06 -8.16 6.28
N GLU A 209 -2.84 -7.60 6.25
CA GLU A 209 -2.52 -6.43 5.44
C GLU A 209 -2.82 -6.73 3.96
N GLU A 210 -3.59 -5.83 3.33
CA GLU A 210 -4.07 -6.02 1.95
C GLU A 210 -2.90 -6.19 0.97
N GLY A 211 -2.94 -7.25 0.20
CA GLY A 211 -1.92 -7.58 -0.80
C GLY A 211 -0.61 -8.16 -0.24
N ALA A 212 -0.37 -8.14 1.09
CA ALA A 212 0.90 -8.59 1.66
C ALA A 212 1.18 -10.09 1.39
N LEU A 213 0.19 -10.96 1.63
CA LEU A 213 0.35 -12.40 1.37
C LEU A 213 0.40 -12.71 -0.13
N THR A 214 -0.34 -11.98 -0.95
CA THR A 214 -0.28 -12.10 -2.42
C THR A 214 1.10 -11.70 -2.95
N GLU A 215 1.68 -10.61 -2.47
CA GLU A 215 3.03 -10.20 -2.82
C GLU A 215 4.06 -11.23 -2.35
N TYR A 216 3.91 -11.74 -1.13
CA TYR A 216 4.78 -12.79 -0.60
C TYR A 216 4.70 -14.06 -1.47
N THR A 217 3.50 -14.50 -1.87
CA THR A 217 3.31 -15.65 -2.77
C THR A 217 4.04 -15.45 -4.09
N ARG A 218 3.96 -14.24 -4.63
CA ARG A 218 4.67 -13.88 -5.87
C ARG A 218 6.19 -13.94 -5.71
N PHE A 219 6.72 -13.52 -4.55
CA PHE A 219 8.15 -13.63 -4.23
C PHE A 219 8.64 -15.07 -4.06
N LEU A 220 7.78 -15.98 -3.63
CA LEU A 220 8.16 -17.40 -3.58
C LEU A 220 8.51 -17.95 -4.96
N GLY A 221 7.88 -17.42 -6.03
CA GLY A 221 8.17 -17.78 -7.41
C GLY A 221 7.82 -19.23 -7.75
N VAL A 222 6.81 -19.79 -7.08
CA VAL A 222 6.31 -21.18 -7.27
C VAL A 222 4.95 -21.15 -7.96
N SER A 223 4.55 -22.26 -8.59
CA SER A 223 3.31 -22.33 -9.37
C SER A 223 2.04 -22.40 -8.53
N GLY A 224 2.14 -22.85 -7.27
CA GLY A 224 1.00 -22.89 -6.37
C GLY A 224 1.39 -23.00 -4.90
N VAL A 225 0.61 -22.32 -4.06
CA VAL A 225 0.73 -22.40 -2.60
C VAL A 225 -0.65 -22.64 -1.99
N ARG A 226 -0.75 -23.65 -1.14
CA ARG A 226 -1.86 -23.88 -0.23
C ARG A 226 -1.45 -23.34 1.13
N TYR A 227 -2.21 -22.40 1.68
CA TYR A 227 -2.01 -21.87 3.01
C TYR A 227 -2.97 -22.54 3.99
N LEU A 228 -2.43 -23.08 5.08
CA LEU A 228 -3.19 -23.47 6.25
C LEU A 228 -3.06 -22.36 7.27
N TYR A 229 -4.16 -21.94 7.88
CA TYR A 229 -4.16 -20.94 8.95
C TYR A 229 -4.48 -21.60 10.28
N TRP A 230 -3.69 -21.31 11.29
CA TRP A 230 -3.88 -21.75 12.65
C TRP A 230 -3.74 -20.56 13.60
N GLY A 231 -4.83 -20.20 14.29
CA GLY A 231 -4.93 -19.13 15.26
C GLY A 231 -5.61 -19.61 16.55
N ASP A 232 -5.80 -18.69 17.47
CA ASP A 232 -6.56 -18.93 18.70
C ASP A 232 -8.04 -19.15 18.40
N ILE A 233 -8.73 -19.92 19.26
CA ILE A 233 -10.19 -20.05 19.21
C ILE A 233 -10.79 -19.00 20.13
N ASP A 234 -10.91 -17.78 19.59
CA ASP A 234 -11.58 -16.64 20.21
C ASP A 234 -12.07 -15.67 19.11
N ARG A 235 -12.65 -14.54 19.52
CA ARG A 235 -13.18 -13.55 18.57
C ARG A 235 -12.09 -12.93 17.72
N GLU A 236 -10.94 -12.61 18.30
CA GLU A 236 -9.84 -11.96 17.59
C GLU A 236 -9.23 -12.91 16.56
N GLY A 237 -8.90 -14.14 16.95
CA GLY A 237 -8.32 -15.15 16.06
C GLY A 237 -9.24 -15.50 14.89
N LEU A 238 -10.57 -15.64 15.13
CA LEU A 238 -11.52 -15.87 14.04
C LEU A 238 -11.68 -14.65 13.13
N ASN A 239 -11.71 -13.44 13.70
CA ASN A 239 -11.75 -12.20 12.90
C ASN A 239 -10.49 -12.05 12.03
N ILE A 240 -9.32 -12.41 12.53
CA ILE A 240 -8.08 -12.45 11.77
C ILE A 240 -8.20 -13.42 10.60
N ALA A 241 -8.66 -14.66 10.84
CA ALA A 241 -8.88 -15.64 9.79
C ALA A 241 -9.82 -15.15 8.69
N VAL A 242 -10.96 -14.58 9.07
CA VAL A 242 -11.97 -14.06 8.13
C VAL A 242 -11.40 -12.91 7.30
N ARG A 243 -10.69 -11.97 7.94
CA ARG A 243 -10.03 -10.86 7.25
C ARG A 243 -8.95 -11.34 6.29
N LEU A 244 -8.14 -12.32 6.71
CA LEU A 244 -7.11 -12.92 5.87
C LEU A 244 -7.71 -13.53 4.61
N PHE A 245 -8.79 -14.31 4.74
CA PHE A 245 -9.46 -14.94 3.59
C PHE A 245 -10.08 -13.90 2.66
N ARG A 246 -10.76 -12.89 3.22
CA ARG A 246 -11.40 -11.82 2.46
C ARG A 246 -10.42 -10.96 1.69
N ASN A 247 -9.25 -10.67 2.28
CA ASN A 247 -8.23 -9.79 1.67
C ASN A 247 -7.36 -10.51 0.63
N ASN A 248 -7.48 -11.85 0.52
CA ASN A 248 -6.70 -12.65 -0.44
C ASN A 248 -7.58 -13.68 -1.16
N PRO A 249 -8.65 -13.27 -1.87
CA PRO A 249 -9.63 -14.18 -2.47
C PRO A 249 -9.04 -15.06 -3.59
N GLU A 250 -7.91 -14.66 -4.18
CA GLU A 250 -7.20 -15.40 -5.23
C GLU A 250 -6.26 -16.48 -4.68
N LEU A 251 -5.98 -16.46 -3.38
CA LEU A 251 -5.11 -17.45 -2.74
C LEU A 251 -5.93 -18.60 -2.14
N ARG A 252 -5.35 -19.77 -2.17
CA ARG A 252 -5.93 -20.94 -1.49
C ARG A 252 -5.54 -20.91 -0.03
N ILE A 253 -6.40 -20.33 0.82
CA ILE A 253 -6.22 -20.25 2.27
C ILE A 253 -7.38 -20.94 2.95
N GLU A 254 -7.08 -21.82 3.89
CA GLU A 254 -8.07 -22.58 4.63
C GLU A 254 -7.65 -22.75 6.11
N PRO A 255 -8.58 -22.89 7.05
CA PRO A 255 -8.24 -23.21 8.42
C PRO A 255 -7.51 -24.54 8.51
N PHE A 256 -6.55 -24.64 9.42
CA PHE A 256 -5.94 -25.96 9.73
C PHE A 256 -6.88 -26.75 10.64
N ARG A 257 -7.87 -27.40 10.03
CA ARG A 257 -8.99 -28.10 10.66
C ARG A 257 -8.55 -28.97 11.83
N GLU A 258 -7.56 -29.84 11.60
CA GLU A 258 -7.06 -30.80 12.59
C GLU A 258 -6.53 -30.09 13.84
N ALA A 259 -5.83 -28.97 13.67
CA ALA A 259 -5.31 -28.18 14.78
C ALA A 259 -6.45 -27.63 15.66
N TYR A 260 -7.48 -27.06 15.06
CA TYR A 260 -8.64 -26.56 15.78
C TYR A 260 -9.40 -27.66 16.53
N MET A 261 -9.55 -28.84 15.93
CA MET A 261 -10.18 -29.99 16.58
C MET A 261 -9.36 -30.50 17.77
N GLN A 262 -8.04 -30.56 17.63
CA GLN A 262 -7.16 -30.92 18.74
C GLN A 262 -7.21 -29.87 19.87
N MET A 263 -7.29 -28.59 19.55
CA MET A 263 -7.46 -27.54 20.57
C MET A 263 -8.77 -27.71 21.34
N LEU A 264 -9.89 -27.94 20.66
CA LEU A 264 -11.20 -28.17 21.30
C LEU A 264 -11.21 -29.43 22.16
N GLU A 265 -10.65 -30.54 21.68
CA GLU A 265 -10.58 -31.78 22.46
C GLU A 265 -9.74 -31.61 23.72
N ARG A 266 -8.63 -30.90 23.61
CA ARG A 266 -7.79 -30.61 24.78
C ARG A 266 -8.45 -29.63 25.73
N ALA A 267 -9.16 -28.64 25.28
CA ALA A 267 -9.89 -27.69 26.12
C ALA A 267 -10.88 -28.41 27.07
N LYS A 268 -11.51 -29.50 26.61
CA LYS A 268 -12.39 -30.33 27.44
C LYS A 268 -11.68 -30.96 28.64
N GLN A 269 -10.37 -31.16 28.56
CA GLN A 269 -9.57 -31.77 29.65
C GLN A 269 -9.18 -30.74 30.70
N PHE A 270 -9.23 -29.45 30.40
CA PHE A 270 -8.93 -28.39 31.34
C PHE A 270 -10.20 -27.95 32.08
N ARG A 271 -10.17 -28.03 33.44
CA ARG A 271 -11.30 -27.58 34.26
C ARG A 271 -11.45 -26.05 34.31
N LYS A 272 -10.49 -25.30 33.85
CA LYS A 272 -10.50 -23.84 33.85
C LYS A 272 -11.29 -23.34 32.66
N VAL A 273 -12.31 -22.57 32.94
CA VAL A 273 -13.04 -21.84 31.88
C VAL A 273 -12.15 -20.69 31.44
N PHE A 274 -11.79 -20.69 30.18
CA PHE A 274 -11.14 -19.56 29.52
C PHE A 274 -12.24 -18.60 29.06
N SER A 275 -12.21 -17.36 29.52
CA SER A 275 -13.14 -16.32 29.07
C SER A 275 -12.46 -15.38 28.10
N ASP A 276 -13.11 -15.11 26.98
CA ASP A 276 -12.69 -14.05 26.05
C ASP A 276 -13.15 -12.70 26.58
N ASP A 277 -12.20 -11.88 27.03
CA ASP A 277 -12.45 -10.50 27.48
C ASP A 277 -12.39 -9.48 26.33
N SER A 278 -12.24 -9.93 25.08
CA SER A 278 -12.20 -9.10 23.89
C SER A 278 -13.50 -8.30 23.75
N ARG A 279 -13.37 -7.00 23.49
CA ARG A 279 -14.48 -6.10 23.16
C ARG A 279 -14.73 -6.01 21.66
N GLU A 280 -13.99 -6.75 20.87
CA GLU A 280 -14.13 -6.76 19.41
C GLU A 280 -15.52 -7.31 19.01
N ARG A 281 -16.11 -6.67 18.01
CA ARG A 281 -17.32 -7.19 17.37
C ARG A 281 -16.94 -8.40 16.52
N MET A 282 -17.64 -9.50 16.71
CA MET A 282 -17.52 -10.70 15.89
C MET A 282 -17.88 -10.38 14.45
N GLU A 283 -16.99 -10.68 13.50
CA GLU A 283 -17.30 -10.68 12.08
C GLU A 283 -18.12 -11.94 11.70
N ASP A 284 -18.68 -11.97 10.49
CA ASP A 284 -19.31 -13.18 9.96
C ASP A 284 -18.23 -14.21 9.61
N TYR A 285 -18.17 -15.28 10.39
CA TYR A 285 -17.18 -16.35 10.23
C TYR A 285 -17.70 -17.59 9.49
N ALA A 286 -18.80 -17.46 8.73
CA ALA A 286 -19.36 -18.56 7.94
C ALA A 286 -18.32 -19.13 6.95
N SER A 287 -17.53 -18.28 6.32
CA SER A 287 -16.47 -18.70 5.40
C SER A 287 -15.40 -19.57 6.07
N PHE A 288 -15.04 -19.25 7.31
CA PHE A 288 -14.13 -20.04 8.14
C PHE A 288 -14.72 -21.43 8.43
N LEU A 289 -15.99 -21.48 8.81
CA LEU A 289 -16.68 -22.73 9.15
C LEU A 289 -16.84 -23.68 7.96
N ASN A 290 -16.80 -23.20 6.72
CA ASN A 290 -16.97 -24.05 5.53
C ASN A 290 -15.90 -25.15 5.39
N ALA A 291 -14.76 -25.01 6.05
CA ALA A 291 -13.69 -26.02 6.04
C ALA A 291 -13.92 -27.20 7.01
N PHE A 292 -14.96 -27.13 7.84
CA PHE A 292 -15.26 -28.08 8.91
C PHE A 292 -16.50 -28.92 8.58
N GLU A 293 -16.58 -30.13 9.14
CA GLU A 293 -17.77 -30.96 9.10
C GLU A 293 -18.89 -30.38 10.01
N GLU A 294 -20.11 -30.85 9.89
CA GLU A 294 -21.26 -30.23 10.58
C GLU A 294 -21.13 -30.29 12.09
N ASP A 295 -20.75 -31.43 12.64
CA ASP A 295 -20.51 -31.63 14.07
C ASP A 295 -19.34 -30.76 14.62
N GLU A 296 -18.32 -30.57 13.82
CA GLU A 296 -17.17 -29.71 14.16
C GLU A 296 -17.56 -28.22 14.18
N ARG A 297 -18.39 -27.81 13.20
CA ARG A 297 -18.96 -26.45 13.16
C ARG A 297 -19.75 -26.15 14.42
N ASP A 298 -20.53 -27.12 14.89
CA ASP A 298 -21.32 -26.95 16.10
C ASP A 298 -20.44 -26.79 17.34
N LEU A 299 -19.35 -27.53 17.46
CA LEU A 299 -18.38 -27.36 18.54
C LEU A 299 -17.72 -25.97 18.50
N LEU A 300 -17.33 -25.48 17.34
CA LEU A 300 -16.77 -24.15 17.19
C LEU A 300 -17.80 -23.06 17.51
N ARG A 301 -19.04 -23.20 17.04
CA ARG A 301 -20.14 -22.28 17.38
C ARG A 301 -20.41 -22.24 18.87
N GLU A 302 -20.42 -23.39 19.52
CA GLU A 302 -20.61 -23.49 20.99
C GLU A 302 -19.48 -22.76 21.73
N ALA A 303 -18.22 -22.97 21.34
CA ALA A 303 -17.08 -22.25 21.93
C ALA A 303 -17.24 -20.72 21.78
N MET A 304 -17.67 -20.24 20.62
CA MET A 304 -17.89 -18.81 20.39
C MET A 304 -19.09 -18.25 21.16
N GLN A 305 -20.17 -19.01 21.28
CA GLN A 305 -21.36 -18.61 22.07
C GLN A 305 -21.06 -18.52 23.57
N GLN A 306 -20.18 -19.40 24.05
CA GLN A 306 -19.72 -19.40 25.44
C GLN A 306 -18.60 -18.35 25.68
N ASN A 307 -18.19 -17.58 24.68
CA ASN A 307 -17.06 -16.65 24.75
C ASN A 307 -15.79 -17.30 25.28
N LEU A 308 -15.46 -18.47 24.77
CA LEU A 308 -14.23 -19.15 25.17
C LEU A 308 -13.03 -18.50 24.46
N HIS A 309 -11.93 -18.43 25.20
CA HIS A 309 -10.59 -18.17 24.66
C HIS A 309 -9.76 -19.43 24.85
N ILE A 310 -9.45 -20.11 23.74
CA ILE A 310 -8.60 -21.31 23.71
C ILE A 310 -7.34 -20.95 22.92
N PRO A 311 -6.21 -20.71 23.63
CA PRO A 311 -4.97 -20.30 22.97
C PRO A 311 -4.30 -21.48 22.27
N GLN A 312 -3.54 -21.18 21.20
CA GLN A 312 -2.77 -22.18 20.45
C GLN A 312 -1.81 -22.98 21.33
N GLU A 313 -1.29 -22.39 22.41
CA GLU A 313 -0.36 -23.02 23.35
C GLU A 313 -0.96 -24.20 24.12
N ILE A 314 -2.26 -24.42 24.03
CA ILE A 314 -2.89 -25.65 24.55
C ILE A 314 -2.32 -26.89 23.85
N ILE A 315 -1.79 -26.71 22.64
CA ILE A 315 -0.99 -27.70 21.91
C ILE A 315 0.48 -27.44 22.23
N SER A 316 0.99 -28.13 23.25
CA SER A 316 2.38 -27.96 23.68
C SER A 316 3.39 -28.55 22.70
N PHE A 317 4.67 -28.11 22.80
CA PHE A 317 5.76 -28.68 22.03
C PHE A 317 5.91 -30.21 22.19
N ALA A 318 5.68 -30.73 23.39
CA ALA A 318 5.70 -32.18 23.66
C ALA A 318 4.67 -32.93 22.81
N LEU A 319 3.48 -32.34 22.64
CA LEU A 319 2.46 -32.92 21.77
C LEU A 319 2.84 -32.85 20.28
N LEU A 320 3.39 -31.71 19.86
CA LEU A 320 3.88 -31.58 18.48
C LEU A 320 4.96 -32.63 18.19
N LEU A 321 5.82 -32.94 19.17
CA LEU A 321 6.83 -34.00 19.04
C LEU A 321 6.22 -35.37 18.81
N ASP A 322 5.09 -35.68 19.44
CA ASP A 322 4.42 -36.99 19.29
C ASP A 322 3.61 -37.06 17.98
N GLU A 323 3.03 -35.96 17.55
CA GLU A 323 2.10 -35.89 16.40
C GLU A 323 2.81 -35.60 15.06
N MET A 324 3.94 -34.92 15.08
CA MET A 324 4.66 -34.55 13.86
C MET A 324 5.67 -35.63 13.43
N ARG A 325 5.62 -36.05 12.19
CA ARG A 325 6.48 -37.08 11.59
C ARG A 325 7.38 -36.51 10.51
#